data_b3dafc1ce54559e49371ca461370cf4c
#
_entry.id   b3dafc1ce54559e49371ca461370cf4c
#
_cell.length_a   1.000
_cell.length_b   1.000
_cell.length_c   1.000
_cell.angle_alpha   90.00
_cell.angle_beta   90.00
_cell.angle_gamma   90.00
#
_symmetry.space_group_name_H-M   'P 1'
#
loop_
_entity.id
_entity.type
_entity.pdbx_description
1 polymer ?
#
loop_
_entity_poly.entity_id
_entity_poly.type
_entity_poly.pdbx_seq_one_letter_code
_entity_poly.pdbx_strand_id
1 'polypeptide(L)'
;SEQLIHQLDLRKEENQLVSSLPLGWRQKLAFSVAVIHDPKIVFLDEPTGGVDPVTRRQFWDLIYDAAHRGITVFVTTHYMDEAEYCNRISIMVDGVIEALDTPANLKKNYSSKSMDEVFRQLARNAKRSE
;
A
#
# COMPACT_ATOMS: atom_id res chain seq x y z
N SER A 1 23.04 -12.47 13.92
CA SER A 1 23.12 -13.58 12.99
C SER A 1 23.95 -13.21 11.77
N GLU A 2 24.59 -14.18 11.16
CA GLU A 2 25.39 -13.98 9.95
C GLU A 2 24.56 -13.39 8.80
N GLN A 3 23.30 -13.79 8.68
CA GLN A 3 22.40 -13.25 7.67
C GLN A 3 22.13 -11.76 7.89
N LEU A 4 21.98 -11.33 9.13
CA LEU A 4 21.76 -9.93 9.44
C LEU A 4 22.99 -9.07 9.14
N ILE A 5 24.18 -9.57 9.53
CA ILE A 5 25.44 -8.89 9.24
C ILE A 5 25.69 -8.81 7.74
N HIS A 6 25.41 -9.88 7.01
CA HIS A 6 25.53 -9.90 5.56
C HIS A 6 24.59 -8.90 4.90
N GLN A 7 23.35 -8.79 5.38
CA GLN A 7 22.39 -7.80 4.90
C GLN A 7 22.84 -6.36 5.23
N LEU A 8 23.44 -6.14 6.39
CA LEU A 8 23.96 -4.83 6.79
C LEU A 8 25.16 -4.40 5.96
N ASP A 9 26.05 -5.34 5.62
CA ASP A 9 27.20 -5.06 4.74
C ASP A 9 26.75 -4.75 3.31
N LEU A 10 25.78 -5.50 2.81
CA LEU A 10 25.13 -5.20 1.53
C LEU A 10 24.51 -3.80 1.54
N ARG A 11 23.99 -3.38 2.67
CA ARG A 11 23.38 -2.06 2.84
C ARG A 11 24.38 -0.92 2.64
N LYS A 12 25.63 -1.07 3.08
CA LYS A 12 26.66 -0.06 2.89
C LYS A 12 27.02 0.10 1.42
N GLU A 13 27.11 -0.99 0.68
CA GLU A 13 27.32 -0.96 -0.77
C GLU A 13 26.08 -0.44 -1.49
N GLU A 14 24.90 -0.84 -1.03
CA GLU A 14 23.62 -0.42 -1.59
C GLU A 14 23.33 1.06 -1.42
N ASN A 15 23.78 1.70 -0.35
CA ASN A 15 23.61 3.14 -0.17
C ASN A 15 24.31 3.95 -1.26
N GLN A 16 25.33 3.40 -1.90
CA GLN A 16 25.97 4.02 -3.06
C GLN A 16 25.22 3.73 -4.36
N LEU A 17 24.47 2.62 -4.42
CA LEU A 17 23.75 2.17 -5.61
C LEU A 17 22.25 2.49 -5.56
N VAL A 18 21.69 2.68 -4.36
CA VAL A 18 20.24 2.91 -4.17
C VAL A 18 19.77 4.13 -4.96
N SER A 19 20.57 5.18 -5.05
CA SER A 19 20.20 6.37 -5.82
C SER A 19 20.10 6.11 -7.33
N SER A 20 20.75 5.05 -7.83
CA SER A 20 20.70 4.66 -9.23
C SER A 20 19.67 3.57 -9.52
N LEU A 21 19.05 2.96 -8.48
CA LEU A 21 18.04 1.94 -8.66
C LEU A 21 16.69 2.56 -9.08
N PRO A 22 15.90 1.87 -9.91
CA PRO A 22 14.54 2.30 -10.18
C PRO A 22 13.72 2.45 -8.91
N LEU A 23 12.78 3.37 -8.91
CA LEU A 23 11.95 3.69 -7.74
C LEU A 23 11.29 2.45 -7.13
N GLY A 24 10.74 1.57 -7.97
CA GLY A 24 10.07 0.35 -7.50
C GLY A 24 11.00 -0.57 -6.72
N TRP A 25 12.24 -0.70 -7.15
CA TRP A 25 13.24 -1.49 -6.43
C TRP A 25 13.60 -0.87 -5.09
N ARG A 26 13.73 0.46 -5.05
CA ARG A 26 13.98 1.18 -3.79
C ARG A 26 12.84 0.97 -2.80
N GLN A 27 11.60 1.02 -3.28
CA GLN A 27 10.42 0.80 -2.44
C GLN A 27 10.35 -0.62 -1.90
N LYS A 28 10.65 -1.62 -2.73
CA LYS A 28 10.70 -3.02 -2.29
C LYS A 28 11.78 -3.24 -1.23
N LEU A 29 12.96 -2.66 -1.43
CA LEU A 29 14.06 -2.77 -0.47
C LEU A 29 13.70 -2.11 0.86
N ALA A 30 13.15 -0.91 0.82
CA ALA A 30 12.73 -0.18 2.03
C ALA A 30 11.69 -0.97 2.82
N PHE A 31 10.71 -1.55 2.15
CA PHE A 31 9.69 -2.37 2.79
C PHE A 31 10.29 -3.64 3.40
N SER A 32 11.16 -4.33 2.65
CA SER A 32 11.81 -5.56 3.13
C SER A 32 12.62 -5.30 4.40
N VAL A 33 13.30 -4.17 4.47
CA VAL A 33 14.05 -3.76 5.66
C VAL A 33 13.11 -3.46 6.82
N ALA A 34 12.00 -2.76 6.55
CA ALA A 34 11.02 -2.40 7.59
C ALA A 34 10.41 -3.62 8.28
N VAL A 35 10.21 -4.73 7.56
CA VAL A 35 9.58 -5.93 8.11
C VAL A 35 10.56 -6.96 8.68
N ILE A 36 11.86 -6.70 8.62
CA ILE A 36 12.89 -7.66 9.04
C ILE A 36 12.80 -8.01 10.52
N HIS A 37 12.36 -7.09 11.36
CA HIS A 37 12.24 -7.25 12.81
C HIS A 37 10.84 -7.70 13.25
N ASP A 38 10.01 -8.15 12.34
CA ASP A 38 8.63 -8.60 12.58
C ASP A 38 7.82 -7.58 13.40
N PRO A 39 7.69 -6.33 12.93
CA PRO A 39 6.88 -5.34 13.63
C PRO A 39 5.41 -5.77 13.68
N LYS A 40 4.65 -5.26 14.64
CA LYS A 40 3.22 -5.55 14.72
C LYS A 40 2.42 -4.81 13.66
N ILE A 41 2.86 -3.61 13.31
CA ILE A 41 2.19 -2.76 12.32
C ILE A 41 3.23 -1.98 11.52
N VAL A 42 2.96 -1.84 10.24
CA VAL A 42 3.77 -1.03 9.32
C VAL A 42 2.87 -0.04 8.61
N PHE A 43 3.28 1.22 8.56
CA PHE A 43 2.59 2.27 7.83
C PHE A 43 3.34 2.60 6.55
N LEU A 44 2.64 2.59 5.43
CA LEU A 44 3.18 2.90 4.11
C LEU A 44 2.36 4.04 3.49
N ASP A 45 3.03 5.14 3.15
CA ASP A 45 2.37 6.29 2.56
C ASP A 45 2.65 6.31 1.05
N GLU A 46 1.63 6.03 0.26
CA GLU A 46 1.66 5.96 -1.21
C GLU A 46 2.90 5.22 -1.74
N PRO A 47 3.14 3.96 -1.27
CA PRO A 47 4.41 3.29 -1.54
C PRO A 47 4.65 2.95 -3.01
N THR A 48 3.60 2.93 -3.82
CA THR A 48 3.66 2.54 -5.24
C THR A 48 3.51 3.73 -6.19
N GLY A 49 3.57 4.95 -5.67
CA GLY A 49 3.49 6.15 -6.49
C GLY A 49 4.64 6.23 -7.49
N GLY A 50 4.32 6.39 -8.78
CA GLY A 50 5.32 6.47 -9.84
C GLY A 50 5.98 5.15 -10.22
N VAL A 51 5.51 4.03 -9.70
CA VAL A 51 6.06 2.70 -9.95
C VAL A 51 5.29 2.04 -11.10
N ASP A 52 6.01 1.30 -11.98
CA ASP A 52 5.39 0.59 -13.10
C ASP A 52 4.44 -0.52 -12.61
N PRO A 53 3.44 -0.93 -13.42
CA PRO A 53 2.43 -1.89 -12.98
C PRO A 53 2.97 -3.26 -12.54
N VAL A 54 4.02 -3.76 -13.19
CA VAL A 54 4.62 -5.06 -12.85
C VAL A 54 5.27 -4.99 -11.48
N THR A 55 6.04 -3.95 -11.23
CA THR A 55 6.72 -3.75 -9.94
C THR A 55 5.73 -3.44 -8.82
N ARG A 56 4.64 -2.72 -9.12
CA ARG A 56 3.53 -2.51 -8.17
C ARG A 56 2.95 -3.84 -7.70
N ARG A 57 2.69 -4.74 -8.63
CA ARG A 57 2.15 -6.06 -8.30
C ARG A 57 3.10 -6.86 -7.43
N GLN A 58 4.40 -6.83 -7.74
CA GLN A 58 5.43 -7.47 -6.91
C GLN A 58 5.49 -6.88 -5.51
N PHE A 59 5.31 -5.56 -5.39
CA PHE A 59 5.26 -4.89 -4.09
C PHE A 59 4.06 -5.38 -3.27
N TRP A 60 2.89 -5.51 -3.88
CA TRP A 60 1.71 -6.04 -3.20
C TRP A 60 1.87 -7.49 -2.76
N ASP A 61 2.60 -8.29 -3.54
CA ASP A 61 2.94 -9.66 -3.11
C ASP A 61 3.77 -9.64 -1.82
N LEU A 62 4.70 -8.72 -1.69
CA LEU A 62 5.46 -8.54 -0.45
C LEU A 62 4.57 -8.12 0.73
N ILE A 63 3.59 -7.26 0.48
CA ILE A 63 2.62 -6.85 1.50
C ILE A 63 1.80 -8.06 1.97
N TYR A 64 1.33 -8.88 1.06
CA TYR A 64 0.59 -10.10 1.41
C TYR A 64 1.43 -11.08 2.22
N ASP A 65 2.69 -11.26 1.84
CA ASP A 65 3.61 -12.13 2.60
C ASP A 65 3.77 -11.62 4.04
N ALA A 66 3.95 -10.33 4.22
CA ALA A 66 4.04 -9.71 5.55
C ALA A 66 2.76 -9.91 6.34
N ALA A 67 1.60 -9.73 5.70
CA ALA A 67 0.30 -9.93 6.34
C ALA A 67 0.10 -11.38 6.79
N HIS A 68 0.54 -12.34 5.97
CA HIS A 68 0.49 -13.77 6.35
C HIS A 68 1.39 -14.09 7.55
N ARG A 69 2.46 -13.33 7.74
CA ARG A 69 3.33 -13.46 8.93
C ARG A 69 2.73 -12.82 10.18
N GLY A 70 1.54 -12.23 10.09
CA GLY A 70 0.86 -11.60 11.20
C GLY A 70 1.11 -10.11 11.35
N ILE A 71 1.78 -9.48 10.38
CA ILE A 71 2.03 -8.03 10.40
C ILE A 71 0.81 -7.30 9.85
N THR A 72 0.33 -6.29 10.59
CA THR A 72 -0.71 -5.41 10.07
C THR A 72 -0.06 -4.34 9.19
N VAL A 73 -0.47 -4.28 7.94
CA VAL A 73 0.07 -3.30 6.98
C VAL A 73 -1.00 -2.26 6.67
N PHE A 74 -0.70 -1.01 6.99
CA PHE A 74 -1.57 0.13 6.73
C PHE A 74 -1.01 0.90 5.54
N VAL A 75 -1.75 0.96 4.44
CA VAL A 75 -1.28 1.56 3.18
C VAL A 75 -2.20 2.72 2.81
N THR A 76 -1.61 3.87 2.51
CA THR A 76 -2.36 4.94 1.86
C THR A 76 -2.11 4.89 0.37
N THR A 77 -3.13 5.15 -0.42
CA THR A 77 -3.03 5.18 -1.87
C THR A 77 -4.10 6.06 -2.48
N HIS A 78 -3.81 6.65 -3.62
CA HIS A 78 -4.81 7.32 -4.45
C HIS A 78 -5.18 6.49 -5.69
N TYR A 79 -4.62 5.28 -5.80
CA TYR A 79 -4.97 4.36 -6.89
C TYR A 79 -6.11 3.46 -6.45
N MET A 80 -7.27 3.66 -7.02
CA MET A 80 -8.48 2.91 -6.62
C MET A 80 -8.41 1.43 -7.00
N ASP A 81 -7.64 1.06 -8.01
CA ASP A 81 -7.38 -0.33 -8.33
C ASP A 81 -6.61 -1.05 -7.21
N GLU A 82 -5.72 -0.35 -6.50
CA GLU A 82 -5.04 -0.93 -5.35
C GLU A 82 -5.98 -1.17 -4.17
N ALA A 83 -7.04 -0.38 -4.04
CA ALA A 83 -8.05 -0.59 -3.02
C ALA A 83 -8.70 -1.98 -3.11
N GLU A 84 -8.77 -2.54 -4.32
CA GLU A 84 -9.31 -3.89 -4.53
C GLU A 84 -8.48 -4.99 -3.83
N TYR A 85 -7.21 -4.72 -3.55
CA TYR A 85 -6.30 -5.69 -2.93
C TYR A 85 -6.35 -5.68 -1.41
N CYS A 86 -7.01 -4.69 -0.81
CA CYS A 86 -7.04 -4.52 0.64
C CYS A 86 -8.15 -5.33 1.28
N ASN A 87 -7.93 -5.80 2.51
CA ASN A 87 -8.97 -6.50 3.28
C ASN A 87 -10.04 -5.52 3.76
N ARG A 88 -9.62 -4.33 4.19
CA ARG A 88 -10.52 -3.26 4.61
C ARG A 88 -10.03 -1.93 4.04
N ILE A 89 -10.96 -1.08 3.71
CA ILE A 89 -10.69 0.22 3.11
C ILE A 89 -11.38 1.31 3.91
N SER A 90 -10.63 2.38 4.17
CA SER A 90 -11.17 3.64 4.68
C SER A 90 -11.07 4.66 3.55
N ILE A 91 -12.19 5.24 3.16
CA ILE A 91 -12.21 6.26 2.10
C ILE A 91 -12.35 7.63 2.73
N MET A 92 -11.40 8.49 2.43
CA MET A 92 -11.38 9.85 2.94
C MET A 92 -11.68 10.84 1.81
N VAL A 93 -12.61 11.75 2.06
CA VAL A 93 -12.96 12.83 1.14
C VAL A 93 -12.96 14.11 1.93
N ASP A 94 -12.19 15.10 1.48
CA ASP A 94 -12.08 16.42 2.11
C ASP A 94 -11.80 16.36 3.63
N GLY A 95 -10.88 15.43 4.00
CA GLY A 95 -10.45 15.30 5.40
C GLY A 95 -11.40 14.52 6.29
N VAL A 96 -12.48 13.97 5.74
CA VAL A 96 -13.50 13.21 6.50
C VAL A 96 -13.54 11.78 6.00
N ILE A 97 -13.63 10.82 6.92
CA ILE A 97 -13.81 9.41 6.57
C ILE A 97 -15.28 9.20 6.20
N GLU A 98 -15.53 8.95 4.92
CA GLU A 98 -16.88 8.78 4.38
C GLU A 98 -17.34 7.33 4.37
N ALA A 99 -16.41 6.37 4.35
CA ALA A 99 -16.74 4.95 4.35
C ALA A 99 -15.60 4.14 4.94
N LEU A 100 -15.93 3.05 5.61
CA LEU A 100 -14.97 2.11 6.17
C LEU A 100 -15.60 0.72 6.12
N ASP A 101 -15.13 -0.12 5.22
CA ASP A 101 -15.62 -1.50 5.07
C ASP A 101 -14.69 -2.30 4.16
N THR A 102 -15.07 -3.55 3.87
CA THR A 102 -14.39 -4.36 2.87
C THR A 102 -14.71 -3.86 1.46
N PRO A 103 -13.83 -4.11 0.47
CA PRO A 103 -14.12 -3.76 -0.92
C PRO A 103 -15.43 -4.36 -1.42
N ALA A 104 -15.69 -5.62 -1.10
CA ALA A 104 -16.91 -6.31 -1.53
C ALA A 104 -18.17 -5.62 -0.99
N ASN A 105 -18.18 -5.28 0.30
CA ASN A 105 -19.34 -4.61 0.92
C ASN A 105 -19.53 -3.20 0.37
N LEU A 106 -18.45 -2.47 0.16
CA LEU A 106 -18.55 -1.12 -0.41
C LEU A 106 -19.13 -1.14 -1.83
N LYS A 107 -18.66 -2.06 -2.65
CA LYS A 107 -19.20 -2.20 -4.02
C LYS A 107 -20.67 -2.57 -3.99
N LYS A 108 -21.07 -3.46 -3.09
CA LYS A 108 -22.47 -3.85 -2.92
C LYS A 108 -23.33 -2.70 -2.43
N ASN A 109 -22.89 -1.98 -1.40
CA ASN A 109 -23.64 -0.89 -0.79
C ASN A 109 -23.87 0.29 -1.74
N TYR A 110 -22.90 0.55 -2.62
CA TYR A 110 -22.98 1.64 -3.59
C TYR A 110 -23.39 1.16 -4.99
N SER A 111 -23.81 -0.09 -5.13
CA SER A 111 -24.22 -0.69 -6.41
C SER A 111 -23.19 -0.46 -7.50
N SER A 112 -21.93 -0.63 -7.16
CA SER A 112 -20.78 -0.34 -8.03
C SER A 112 -20.03 -1.61 -8.38
N LYS A 113 -19.39 -1.63 -9.55
CA LYS A 113 -18.58 -2.76 -10.02
C LYS A 113 -17.12 -2.64 -9.63
N SER A 114 -16.66 -1.43 -9.28
CA SER A 114 -15.27 -1.18 -8.94
C SER A 114 -15.17 -0.18 -7.79
N MET A 115 -14.03 -0.17 -7.13
CA MET A 115 -13.74 0.82 -6.09
C MET A 115 -13.61 2.23 -6.66
N ASP A 116 -13.19 2.36 -7.91
CA ASP A 116 -13.17 3.64 -8.60
C ASP A 116 -14.57 4.27 -8.69
N GLU A 117 -15.58 3.47 -9.01
CA GLU A 117 -16.97 3.93 -9.03
C GLU A 117 -17.46 4.33 -7.64
N VAL A 118 -17.13 3.54 -6.62
CA VAL A 118 -17.49 3.86 -5.22
C VAL A 118 -16.91 5.21 -4.82
N PHE A 119 -15.63 5.41 -5.08
CA PHE A 119 -14.96 6.67 -4.75
C PHE A 119 -15.59 7.85 -5.48
N ARG A 120 -15.89 7.69 -6.76
CA ARG A 120 -16.53 8.76 -7.54
C ARG A 120 -17.89 9.17 -6.97
N GLN A 121 -18.69 8.20 -6.54
CA GLN A 121 -19.99 8.49 -5.91
C GLN A 121 -19.82 9.24 -4.61
N LEU A 122 -18.90 8.81 -3.76
CA LEU A 122 -18.62 9.46 -2.47
C LEU A 122 -18.09 10.89 -2.68
N ALA A 123 -17.20 11.09 -3.63
CA ALA A 123 -16.67 12.41 -3.95
C ALA A 123 -17.74 13.36 -4.46
N ARG A 124 -18.66 12.88 -5.30
CA ARG A 124 -19.78 13.67 -5.79
C ARG A 124 -20.75 14.05 -4.68
N ASN A 125 -21.07 13.11 -3.79
CA ASN A 125 -21.96 13.35 -2.67
C ASN A 125 -21.38 14.38 -1.70
N ALA A 126 -20.08 14.34 -1.46
CA ALA A 126 -19.40 15.32 -0.62
C ALA A 126 -19.50 16.74 -1.21
N LYS A 127 -19.37 16.89 -2.53
CA LYS A 127 -19.51 18.19 -3.21
C LYS A 127 -20.94 18.72 -3.14
N ARG A 128 -21.95 17.83 -3.17
CA ARG A 128 -23.37 18.24 -3.11
C ARG A 128 -23.79 18.69 -1.72
N SER A 129 -23.10 18.22 -0.66
CA SER A 129 -23.44 18.61 0.71
C SER A 129 -22.81 19.95 1.12
N GLU A 130 -21.96 20.52 0.28
CA GLU A 130 -21.42 21.87 0.43
C GLU A 130 -22.39 22.87 -0.29
#